data_6a695e3d880b229b21adab64b6e269ea
#
_entry.id   6a695e3d880b229b21adab64b6e269ea
#
_cell.length_a   1.000
_cell.length_b   1.000
_cell.length_c   1.000
_cell.angle_alpha   90.00
_cell.angle_beta   90.00
_cell.angle_gamma   90.00
#
_symmetry.space_group_name_H-M   'P 1'
#
loop_
_entity.id
_entity.type
_entity.pdbx_description
1 polymer ?
#
loop_
_entity_poly.entity_id
_entity_poly.type
_entity_poly.pdbx_seq_one_letter_code
_entity_poly.pdbx_strand_id
1 'polypeptide(L)'
;MKTLLLLRHAKSSWDEPSLRDFDRPLAPRGKRDAPRIGKALSERGPLPDLAISSPAARTRATIKAVMASARLEAELQVEESVYGASSAELMKLIRRLPGEKACVMIVGHNPGLEDLVARLTGETERMPTAALACVEFQIDRWKDIEDGEGKLVWLLTPKQLGHESEKE
;
A
#
# COMPACT_ATOMS: atom_id res chain seq x y z
N MET A 1 13.76 -3.96 14.08
CA MET A 1 13.18 -4.37 12.78
C MET A 1 12.13 -3.37 12.34
N LYS A 2 12.10 -3.06 11.07
CA LYS A 2 11.09 -2.20 10.46
C LYS A 2 10.29 -2.96 9.43
N THR A 3 8.99 -2.70 9.35
CA THR A 3 8.09 -3.33 8.38
C THR A 3 7.42 -2.26 7.52
N LEU A 4 7.46 -2.46 6.22
CA LEU A 4 6.82 -1.57 5.25
C LEU A 4 5.69 -2.32 4.57
N LEU A 5 4.49 -1.77 4.65
CA LEU A 5 3.32 -2.28 3.95
C LEU A 5 3.06 -1.37 2.75
N LEU A 6 3.04 -1.95 1.56
CA LEU A 6 2.84 -1.20 0.32
C LEU A 6 1.52 -1.60 -0.30
N LEU A 7 0.58 -0.68 -0.35
CA LEU A 7 -0.79 -0.91 -0.83
C LEU A 7 -1.02 -0.11 -2.11
N ARG A 8 -1.31 -0.80 -3.20
CA ARG A 8 -1.78 -0.12 -4.40
C ARG A 8 -3.26 0.18 -4.26
N HIS A 9 -3.69 1.37 -4.70
CA HIS A 9 -5.11 1.72 -4.68
C HIS A 9 -5.97 0.65 -5.36
N ALA A 10 -7.22 0.53 -4.93
CA ALA A 10 -8.19 -0.40 -5.50
C ALA A 10 -8.66 0.11 -6.89
N LYS A 11 -9.41 -0.73 -7.59
CA LYS A 11 -9.84 -0.44 -8.96
C LYS A 11 -10.61 0.87 -9.03
N SER A 12 -10.16 1.77 -9.90
CA SER A 12 -10.77 3.08 -10.10
C SER A 12 -11.67 3.09 -11.34
N SER A 13 -12.63 4.01 -11.32
CA SER A 13 -13.63 4.16 -12.40
C SER A 13 -13.11 5.03 -13.53
N TRP A 14 -13.46 4.65 -14.76
CA TRP A 14 -13.27 5.48 -15.96
C TRP A 14 -14.61 5.94 -16.54
N ASP A 15 -15.71 5.80 -15.77
CA ASP A 15 -17.06 6.08 -16.27
C ASP A 15 -17.30 7.56 -16.55
N GLU A 16 -16.55 8.45 -15.92
CA GLU A 16 -16.63 9.89 -16.12
C GLU A 16 -15.37 10.43 -16.81
N PRO A 17 -15.32 10.45 -18.14
CA PRO A 17 -14.11 10.89 -18.86
C PRO A 17 -13.75 12.36 -18.65
N SER A 18 -14.66 13.18 -18.17
CA SER A 18 -14.40 14.59 -17.86
C SER A 18 -13.60 14.80 -16.58
N LEU A 19 -13.52 13.80 -15.71
CA LEU A 19 -12.76 13.91 -14.46
C LEU A 19 -11.27 13.88 -14.74
N ARG A 20 -10.52 14.69 -13.98
CA ARG A 20 -9.07 14.57 -13.94
C ARG A 20 -8.69 13.21 -13.33
N ASP A 21 -7.54 12.67 -13.71
CA ASP A 21 -7.04 11.43 -13.11
C ASP A 21 -7.05 11.49 -11.58
N PHE A 22 -6.61 12.61 -11.02
CA PHE A 22 -6.56 12.85 -9.58
C PHE A 22 -7.91 12.65 -8.89
N ASP A 23 -9.01 12.98 -9.56
CA ASP A 23 -10.36 12.98 -8.97
C ASP A 23 -11.14 11.70 -9.26
N ARG A 24 -10.57 10.73 -9.98
CA ARG A 24 -11.26 9.48 -10.32
C ARG A 24 -11.60 8.67 -9.07
N PRO A 25 -12.88 8.31 -8.87
CA PRO A 25 -13.30 7.52 -7.71
C PRO A 25 -13.04 6.04 -7.92
N LEU A 26 -13.28 5.24 -6.89
CA LEU A 26 -13.25 3.79 -7.01
C LEU A 26 -14.42 3.29 -7.87
N ALA A 27 -14.15 2.28 -8.69
CA ALA A 27 -15.17 1.50 -9.36
C ALA A 27 -15.84 0.55 -8.35
N PRO A 28 -17.01 -0.03 -8.70
CA PRO A 28 -17.68 -1.00 -7.80
C PRO A 28 -16.77 -2.12 -7.33
N ARG A 29 -15.91 -2.66 -8.23
CA ARG A 29 -14.94 -3.69 -7.87
C ARG A 29 -13.94 -3.19 -6.83
N GLY A 30 -13.49 -1.96 -6.96
CA GLY A 30 -12.56 -1.37 -6.00
C GLY A 30 -13.19 -1.19 -4.62
N LYS A 31 -14.44 -0.75 -4.58
CA LYS A 31 -15.19 -0.61 -3.32
C LYS A 31 -15.40 -1.95 -2.61
N ARG A 32 -15.45 -3.04 -3.37
CA ARG A 32 -15.58 -4.39 -2.84
C ARG A 32 -14.23 -4.94 -2.39
N ASP A 33 -13.16 -4.72 -3.17
CA ASP A 33 -11.84 -5.30 -2.91
C ASP A 33 -11.12 -4.65 -1.72
N ALA A 34 -11.23 -3.34 -1.55
CA ALA A 34 -10.52 -2.64 -0.49
C ALA A 34 -10.84 -3.17 0.92
N PRO A 35 -12.11 -3.33 1.31
CA PRO A 35 -12.43 -3.90 2.62
C PRO A 35 -11.93 -5.33 2.80
N ARG A 36 -11.91 -6.13 1.72
CA ARG A 36 -11.44 -7.52 1.77
C ARG A 36 -9.95 -7.57 2.07
N ILE A 37 -9.17 -6.69 1.47
CA ILE A 37 -7.73 -6.57 1.77
C ILE A 37 -7.53 -6.14 3.22
N GLY A 38 -8.32 -5.19 3.72
CA GLY A 38 -8.25 -4.77 5.11
C GLY A 38 -8.53 -5.91 6.09
N LYS A 39 -9.54 -6.72 5.80
CA LYS A 39 -9.86 -7.89 6.61
C LYS A 39 -8.70 -8.90 6.61
N ALA A 40 -8.13 -9.18 5.44
CA ALA A 40 -6.99 -10.09 5.31
C ALA A 40 -5.78 -9.57 6.10
N LEU A 41 -5.53 -8.27 6.06
CA LEU A 41 -4.46 -7.65 6.83
C LEU A 41 -4.69 -7.84 8.33
N SER A 42 -5.91 -7.63 8.82
CA SER A 42 -6.23 -7.78 10.23
C SER A 42 -6.00 -9.21 10.75
N GLU A 43 -6.19 -10.19 9.89
CA GLU A 43 -5.99 -11.59 10.23
C GLU A 43 -4.51 -12.00 10.19
N ARG A 44 -3.74 -11.38 9.31
CA ARG A 44 -2.34 -11.74 9.08
C ARG A 44 -1.34 -10.89 9.86
N GLY A 45 -1.56 -9.57 9.90
CA GLY A 45 -0.60 -8.65 10.49
C GLY A 45 0.75 -8.64 9.78
N PRO A 46 1.68 -7.76 10.18
CA PRO A 46 1.52 -6.80 11.26
C PRO A 46 0.61 -5.65 10.88
N LEU A 47 0.05 -4.95 11.88
CA LEU A 47 -0.77 -3.77 11.64
C LEU A 47 0.10 -2.52 11.66
N PRO A 48 -0.13 -1.59 10.73
CA PRO A 48 0.66 -0.35 10.72
C PRO A 48 0.25 0.57 11.86
N ASP A 49 1.20 1.33 12.36
CA ASP A 49 0.96 2.39 13.33
C ASP A 49 0.94 3.76 12.65
N LEU A 50 1.31 3.82 11.38
CA LEU A 50 1.22 5.02 10.53
C LEU A 50 0.84 4.59 9.12
N ALA A 51 -0.10 5.30 8.51
CA ALA A 51 -0.46 5.12 7.09
C ALA A 51 -0.24 6.45 6.36
N ILE A 52 0.42 6.38 5.21
CA ILE A 52 0.68 7.54 4.36
C ILE A 52 0.03 7.30 3.00
N SER A 53 -0.84 8.20 2.59
CA SER A 53 -1.61 8.04 1.35
C SER A 53 -1.30 9.15 0.36
N SER A 54 -1.24 8.77 -0.93
CA SER A 54 -1.37 9.73 -2.02
C SER A 54 -2.69 10.52 -1.86
N PRO A 55 -2.71 11.78 -2.26
CA PRO A 55 -3.93 12.60 -2.16
C PRO A 55 -5.00 12.27 -3.21
N ALA A 56 -4.70 11.41 -4.19
CA ALA A 56 -5.68 11.04 -5.22
C ALA A 56 -6.93 10.43 -4.60
N ALA A 57 -8.11 10.72 -5.18
CA ALA A 57 -9.38 10.24 -4.64
C ALA A 57 -9.41 8.72 -4.45
N ARG A 58 -8.89 7.97 -5.43
CA ARG A 58 -8.88 6.51 -5.38
C ARG A 58 -8.00 5.94 -4.26
N THR A 59 -6.88 6.58 -3.94
CA THR A 59 -6.01 6.12 -2.84
C THR A 59 -6.61 6.45 -1.49
N ARG A 60 -7.16 7.64 -1.34
CA ARG A 60 -7.81 8.05 -0.09
C ARG A 60 -9.01 7.16 0.22
N ALA A 61 -9.83 6.83 -0.79
CA ALA A 61 -10.96 5.92 -0.61
C ALA A 61 -10.51 4.51 -0.25
N THR A 62 -9.41 4.04 -0.86
CA THR A 62 -8.86 2.72 -0.56
C THR A 62 -8.39 2.62 0.89
N ILE A 63 -7.55 3.57 1.35
CA ILE A 63 -7.03 3.51 2.71
C ILE A 63 -8.14 3.66 3.75
N LYS A 64 -9.13 4.50 3.48
CA LYS A 64 -10.28 4.67 4.37
C LYS A 64 -11.03 3.35 4.56
N ALA A 65 -11.28 2.63 3.48
CA ALA A 65 -11.96 1.33 3.53
C ALA A 65 -11.13 0.27 4.25
N VAL A 66 -9.82 0.23 3.97
CA VAL A 66 -8.89 -0.71 4.62
C VAL A 66 -8.81 -0.42 6.13
N MET A 67 -8.67 0.84 6.51
CA MET A 67 -8.60 1.21 7.94
C MET A 67 -9.88 0.81 8.67
N ALA A 68 -11.04 1.02 8.05
CA ALA A 68 -12.32 0.66 8.65
C ALA A 68 -12.46 -0.86 8.82
N SER A 69 -12.18 -1.64 7.78
CA SER A 69 -12.34 -3.10 7.81
C SER A 69 -11.30 -3.79 8.67
N ALA A 70 -10.08 -3.27 8.73
CA ALA A 70 -9.01 -3.79 9.57
C ALA A 70 -9.05 -3.24 11.00
N ARG A 71 -9.94 -2.29 11.28
CA ARG A 71 -10.06 -1.60 12.58
C ARG A 71 -8.73 -0.99 13.02
N LEU A 72 -8.06 -0.31 12.08
CA LEU A 72 -6.77 0.31 12.35
C LEU A 72 -6.95 1.60 13.15
N GLU A 73 -6.09 1.76 14.17
CA GLU A 73 -5.99 2.98 14.95
C GLU A 73 -4.77 3.81 14.54
N ALA A 74 -4.23 3.51 13.36
CA ALA A 74 -3.06 4.19 12.83
C ALA A 74 -3.35 5.66 12.53
N GLU A 75 -2.33 6.50 12.72
CA GLU A 75 -2.35 7.87 12.21
C GLU A 75 -2.38 7.82 10.68
N LEU A 76 -3.20 8.65 10.05
CA LEU A 76 -3.25 8.78 8.60
C LEU A 76 -2.71 10.14 8.16
N GLN A 77 -1.69 10.13 7.32
CA GLN A 77 -1.13 11.33 6.70
C GLN A 77 -1.34 11.27 5.19
N VAL A 78 -1.71 12.39 4.60
CA VAL A 78 -1.83 12.54 3.17
C VAL A 78 -0.61 13.30 2.66
N GLU A 79 0.15 12.69 1.74
CA GLU A 79 1.40 13.22 1.22
C GLU A 79 1.33 13.41 -0.29
N GLU A 80 1.42 14.66 -0.75
CA GLU A 80 1.35 14.99 -2.17
C GLU A 80 2.46 14.31 -2.98
N SER A 81 3.65 14.14 -2.38
CA SER A 81 4.79 13.53 -3.06
C SER A 81 4.58 12.07 -3.45
N VAL A 82 3.57 11.40 -2.91
CA VAL A 82 3.26 10.01 -3.25
C VAL A 82 2.51 9.91 -4.59
N TYR A 83 1.78 10.97 -4.98
CA TYR A 83 1.06 10.99 -6.26
C TYR A 83 2.05 11.00 -7.42
N GLY A 84 2.01 9.94 -8.23
CA GLY A 84 2.93 9.80 -9.36
C GLY A 84 4.39 9.58 -8.97
N ALA A 85 4.66 9.18 -7.73
CA ALA A 85 6.02 9.04 -7.23
C ALA A 85 6.78 7.89 -7.91
N SER A 86 8.05 8.14 -8.20
CA SER A 86 9.01 7.12 -8.61
C SER A 86 9.50 6.36 -7.37
N SER A 87 10.19 5.22 -7.58
CA SER A 87 10.79 4.48 -6.47
C SER A 87 11.80 5.34 -5.71
N ALA A 88 12.56 6.20 -6.40
CA ALA A 88 13.52 7.10 -5.78
C ALA A 88 12.84 8.13 -4.87
N GLU A 89 11.71 8.68 -5.30
CA GLU A 89 10.94 9.62 -4.51
C GLU A 89 10.32 8.95 -3.28
N LEU A 90 9.81 7.72 -3.45
CA LEU A 90 9.29 6.93 -2.33
C LEU A 90 10.40 6.59 -1.33
N MET A 91 11.60 6.28 -1.79
CA MET A 91 12.75 6.03 -0.91
C MET A 91 13.09 7.27 -0.07
N LYS A 92 13.03 8.46 -0.66
CA LYS A 92 13.27 9.71 0.09
C LYS A 92 12.24 9.88 1.20
N LEU A 93 10.98 9.59 0.91
CA LEU A 93 9.91 9.66 1.90
C LEU A 93 10.15 8.67 3.03
N ILE A 94 10.49 7.42 2.69
CA ILE A 94 10.71 6.35 3.67
C ILE A 94 11.87 6.71 4.61
N ARG A 95 12.97 7.26 4.09
CA ARG A 95 14.13 7.64 4.90
C ARG A 95 13.81 8.73 5.92
N ARG A 96 12.73 9.48 5.73
CA ARG A 96 12.31 10.56 6.63
C ARG A 96 11.21 10.14 7.59
N LEU A 97 10.80 8.87 7.58
CA LEU A 97 9.77 8.38 8.48
C LEU A 97 10.20 8.50 9.94
N PRO A 98 9.25 8.77 10.86
CA PRO A 98 9.57 8.84 12.29
C PRO A 98 10.19 7.55 12.80
N GLY A 99 11.28 7.67 13.55
CA GLY A 99 12.05 6.52 14.02
C GLY A 99 11.28 5.61 14.97
N GLU A 100 10.30 6.14 15.69
CA GLU A 100 9.47 5.37 16.64
C GLU A 100 8.43 4.51 15.93
N LYS A 101 8.14 4.75 14.65
CA LYS A 101 7.16 3.95 13.90
C LYS A 101 7.82 2.67 13.37
N ALA A 102 7.38 1.53 13.88
CA ALA A 102 7.96 0.24 13.52
C ALA A 102 7.34 -0.34 12.24
N CYS A 103 6.06 -0.07 11.99
CA CYS A 103 5.32 -0.58 10.83
C CYS A 103 4.57 0.57 10.17
N VAL A 104 4.91 0.87 8.92
CA VAL A 104 4.32 1.97 8.16
C VAL A 104 3.72 1.44 6.87
N MET A 105 2.51 1.90 6.55
CA MET A 105 1.84 1.59 5.29
C MET A 105 1.91 2.80 4.35
N ILE A 106 2.27 2.57 3.10
CA ILE A 106 2.20 3.57 2.04
C ILE A 106 1.17 3.13 1.02
N VAL A 107 0.22 4.00 0.71
CA VAL A 107 -0.83 3.73 -0.27
C VAL A 107 -0.58 4.61 -1.49
N GLY A 108 -0.35 3.98 -2.61
CA GLY A 108 0.08 4.71 -3.81
C GLY A 108 -0.30 4.02 -5.11
N HIS A 109 0.57 4.22 -6.09
CA HIS A 109 0.31 3.92 -7.50
C HIS A 109 1.44 3.11 -8.14
N ASN A 110 1.13 2.42 -9.22
CA ASN A 110 2.14 1.84 -10.10
C ASN A 110 2.52 2.86 -11.20
N PRO A 111 3.70 2.79 -11.76
CA PRO A 111 4.72 1.75 -11.54
C PRO A 111 5.58 1.95 -10.28
N GLY A 112 5.42 3.06 -9.55
CA GLY A 112 6.26 3.39 -8.42
C GLY A 112 6.34 2.29 -7.36
N LEU A 113 5.20 1.69 -7.01
CA LEU A 113 5.16 0.63 -5.98
C LEU A 113 5.86 -0.66 -6.45
N GLU A 114 5.59 -1.10 -7.68
CA GLU A 114 6.25 -2.28 -8.23
C GLU A 114 7.77 -2.07 -8.33
N ASP A 115 8.18 -0.90 -8.79
CA ASP A 115 9.60 -0.54 -8.88
C ASP A 115 10.24 -0.51 -7.49
N LEU A 116 9.51 -0.02 -6.50
CA LEU A 116 9.98 0.04 -5.13
C LEU A 116 10.20 -1.35 -4.54
N VAL A 117 9.25 -2.27 -4.73
CA VAL A 117 9.40 -3.66 -4.27
C VAL A 117 10.64 -4.30 -4.89
N ALA A 118 10.83 -4.15 -6.21
CA ALA A 118 11.99 -4.68 -6.91
C ALA A 118 13.29 -4.08 -6.36
N ARG A 119 13.31 -2.78 -6.12
CA ARG A 119 14.48 -2.08 -5.59
C ARG A 119 14.83 -2.54 -4.17
N LEU A 120 13.81 -2.68 -3.32
CA LEU A 120 14.01 -3.03 -1.91
C LEU A 120 14.39 -4.49 -1.71
N THR A 121 13.83 -5.40 -2.51
CA THR A 121 13.93 -6.85 -2.27
C THR A 121 14.74 -7.59 -3.32
N GLY A 122 14.95 -7.01 -4.48
CA GLY A 122 15.54 -7.71 -5.63
C GLY A 122 14.54 -8.61 -6.36
N GLU A 123 13.31 -8.70 -5.89
CA GLU A 123 12.27 -9.54 -6.52
C GLU A 123 11.31 -8.68 -7.34
N THR A 124 11.07 -9.10 -8.59
CA THR A 124 10.11 -8.44 -9.46
C THR A 124 8.73 -9.07 -9.25
N GLU A 125 7.81 -8.30 -8.71
CA GLU A 125 6.45 -8.74 -8.43
C GLU A 125 5.43 -7.79 -9.05
N ARG A 126 4.34 -8.35 -9.56
CA ARG A 126 3.22 -7.54 -10.02
C ARG A 126 2.31 -7.18 -8.85
N MET A 127 1.89 -5.92 -8.84
CA MET A 127 0.92 -5.45 -7.86
C MET A 127 -0.35 -4.99 -8.59
N PRO A 128 -1.33 -5.88 -8.78
CA PRO A 128 -2.62 -5.45 -9.32
C PRO A 128 -3.31 -4.49 -8.37
N THR A 129 -4.43 -3.88 -8.80
CA THR A 129 -5.16 -2.95 -7.93
C THR A 129 -5.53 -3.63 -6.60
N ALA A 130 -5.43 -2.89 -5.52
CA ALA A 130 -5.63 -3.34 -4.13
C ALA A 130 -4.62 -4.40 -3.65
N ALA A 131 -3.55 -4.66 -4.40
CA ALA A 131 -2.48 -5.54 -3.92
C ALA A 131 -1.76 -4.91 -2.72
N LEU A 132 -1.40 -5.75 -1.76
CA LEU A 132 -0.71 -5.34 -0.53
C LEU A 132 0.54 -6.20 -0.34
N ALA A 133 1.69 -5.56 -0.31
CA ALA A 133 2.98 -6.22 -0.08
C ALA A 133 3.51 -5.90 1.31
N CYS A 134 4.11 -6.89 1.95
CA CYS A 134 4.76 -6.73 3.25
C CYS A 134 6.26 -6.97 3.10
N VAL A 135 7.06 -5.95 3.40
CA VAL A 135 8.52 -6.02 3.29
C VAL A 135 9.15 -5.75 4.66
N GLU A 136 10.02 -6.62 5.11
CA GLU A 136 10.72 -6.50 6.38
C GLU A 136 12.18 -6.13 6.19
N PHE A 137 12.70 -5.34 7.14
CA PHE A 137 14.08 -4.87 7.16
C PHE A 137 14.68 -5.06 8.55
N GLN A 138 15.90 -5.58 8.61
CA GLN A 138 16.65 -5.71 9.87
C GLN A 138 17.42 -4.42 10.13
N ILE A 139 16.70 -3.34 10.33
CA ILE A 139 17.22 -2.00 10.63
C ILE A 139 16.50 -1.41 11.84
N ASP A 140 17.17 -0.50 12.55
CA ASP A 140 16.57 0.20 13.69
C ASP A 140 15.98 1.56 13.31
N ARG A 141 16.43 2.13 12.20
CA ARG A 141 16.03 3.47 11.77
C ARG A 141 15.69 3.45 10.28
N TRP A 142 14.61 4.14 9.90
CA TRP A 142 14.20 4.24 8.50
C TRP A 142 15.27 4.87 7.61
N LYS A 143 16.06 5.79 8.15
CA LYS A 143 17.12 6.45 7.38
C LYS A 143 18.23 5.49 6.93
N ASP A 144 18.32 4.32 7.54
CA ASP A 144 19.33 3.31 7.23
C ASP A 144 18.85 2.29 6.18
N ILE A 145 17.65 2.50 5.63
CA ILE A 145 17.13 1.59 4.60
C ILE A 145 17.99 1.61 3.34
N GLU A 146 18.33 0.44 2.83
CA GLU A 146 19.21 0.24 1.67
C GLU A 146 18.54 -0.64 0.63
N ASP A 147 18.96 -0.44 -0.63
CA ASP A 147 18.50 -1.28 -1.74
C ASP A 147 18.90 -2.74 -1.51
N GLY A 148 17.99 -3.67 -1.78
CA GLY A 148 18.27 -5.11 -1.69
C GLY A 148 18.27 -5.70 -0.29
N GLU A 149 18.08 -4.89 0.74
CA GLU A 149 18.11 -5.34 2.13
C GLU A 149 16.74 -5.80 2.66
N GLY A 150 15.69 -5.56 1.90
CA GLY A 150 14.33 -5.94 2.29
C GLY A 150 14.02 -7.38 1.92
N LYS A 151 13.16 -7.99 2.74
CA LYS A 151 12.61 -9.31 2.48
C LYS A 151 11.12 -9.18 2.22
N LEU A 152 10.67 -9.68 1.06
CA LEU A 152 9.23 -9.77 0.78
C LEU A 152 8.66 -10.94 1.58
N VAL A 153 7.89 -10.62 2.61
CA VAL A 153 7.32 -11.63 3.51
C VAL A 153 6.08 -12.27 2.89
N TRP A 154 5.19 -11.44 2.34
CA TRP A 154 4.00 -11.90 1.64
C TRP A 154 3.47 -10.81 0.71
N LEU A 155 2.70 -11.24 -0.26
CA LEU A 155 1.97 -10.39 -1.19
C LEU A 155 0.53 -10.89 -1.28
N LEU A 156 -0.42 -10.04 -0.91
CA LEU A 156 -1.85 -10.35 -0.99
C LEU A 156 -2.48 -9.64 -2.18
N THR A 157 -3.33 -10.36 -2.91
CA THR A 157 -4.12 -9.77 -4.00
C THR A 157 -5.59 -10.11 -3.83
N PRO A 158 -6.51 -9.25 -4.32
CA PRO A 158 -7.95 -9.57 -4.23
C PRO A 158 -8.32 -10.88 -4.91
N LYS A 159 -7.66 -11.21 -6.01
CA LYS A 159 -7.91 -12.46 -6.73
C LYS A 159 -7.65 -13.68 -5.87
N GLN A 160 -6.55 -13.68 -5.11
CA GLN A 160 -6.22 -14.77 -4.19
C GLN A 160 -7.30 -14.94 -3.11
N LEU A 161 -7.77 -13.81 -2.55
CA LEU A 161 -8.78 -13.82 -1.49
C LEU A 161 -10.14 -14.31 -2.03
N GLY A 162 -10.52 -13.90 -3.24
CA GLY A 162 -11.72 -14.37 -3.89
C GLY A 162 -11.69 -15.86 -4.15
N HIS A 163 -10.53 -16.37 -4.53
CA HIS A 163 -10.33 -17.81 -4.81
C HIS A 163 -10.44 -18.65 -3.53
N GLU A 164 -9.92 -18.15 -2.41
CA GLU A 164 -10.03 -18.80 -1.11
C GLU A 164 -11.47 -18.83 -0.61
N SER A 165 -12.22 -17.75 -0.78
CA SER A 165 -13.62 -17.68 -0.37
C SER A 165 -14.53 -18.54 -1.24
N GLU A 166 -14.16 -18.83 -2.48
CA GLU A 166 -14.92 -19.74 -3.36
C GLU A 166 -14.72 -21.21 -2.98
N LYS A 167 -13.67 -21.54 -2.25
CA LYS A 167 -13.37 -22.90 -1.80
C LYS A 167 -14.05 -23.27 -0.49
N GLU A 168 -14.57 -22.30 0.22
CA GLU A 168 -15.33 -22.50 1.45
C GLU A 168 -16.82 -22.68 1.16
#